data_7a1fbdfdae7e42122d1419830852b762
#
_entry.id   7a1fbdfdae7e42122d1419830852b762
#
_cell.length_a   1.000
_cell.length_b   1.000
_cell.length_c   1.000
_cell.angle_alpha   90.00
_cell.angle_beta   90.00
_cell.angle_gamma   90.00
#
_symmetry.space_group_name_H-M   'P 1'
#
loop_
_entity.id
_entity.type
_entity.pdbx_description
1 polymer ?
#
loop_
_entity_poly.entity_id
_entity_poly.type
_entity_poly.pdbx_seq_one_letter_code
_entity_poly.pdbx_strand_id
1 'polypeptide(L)'
;DLLSIGMCLVDKPTVNFYCELKPISNKYDPEALSVTGFNLDTLLSTGLSANVAMAECCKWIDQNVTANEIPIFVGFNVGFDWSFMNYYFLKYLGSNPFGYTSIDIKSMYFGYFDVNWADTKSSKIVERLKAKLTSNHNALQDAIFQAELFNLILEEKMGDKL
;
A
#
# COMPACT_ATOMS: atom_id res chain seq x y z
N ASP A 1 15.24 -3.04 1.54
CA ASP A 1 14.47 -4.15 2.12
C ASP A 1 13.07 -3.69 2.48
N LEU A 2 12.10 -4.61 2.50
CA LEU A 2 10.77 -4.38 3.04
C LEU A 2 10.82 -4.56 4.56
N LEU A 3 10.46 -3.53 5.32
CA LEU A 3 10.56 -3.53 6.79
C LEU A 3 9.20 -3.59 7.49
N SER A 4 8.14 -3.11 6.83
CA SER A 4 6.76 -3.25 7.31
C SER A 4 5.77 -3.35 6.15
N ILE A 5 4.64 -3.95 6.41
CA ILE A 5 3.52 -4.06 5.47
C ILE A 5 2.26 -3.59 6.18
N GLY A 6 1.57 -2.64 5.57
CA GLY A 6 0.23 -2.22 5.95
C GLY A 6 -0.73 -2.39 4.78
N MET A 7 -1.86 -3.03 4.99
CA MET A 7 -2.91 -3.21 4.00
C MET A 7 -4.28 -3.02 4.64
N CYS A 8 -5.26 -2.57 3.87
CA CYS A 8 -6.66 -2.56 4.28
C CYS A 8 -7.57 -2.83 3.08
N LEU A 9 -8.80 -3.22 3.33
CA LEU A 9 -9.84 -3.21 2.30
C LEU A 9 -10.23 -1.76 1.99
N VAL A 10 -10.29 -1.43 0.71
CA VAL A 10 -10.58 -0.06 0.26
C VAL A 10 -11.97 0.40 0.70
N ASP A 11 -12.97 -0.47 0.60
CA ASP A 11 -14.36 -0.22 0.99
C ASP A 11 -14.61 -0.34 2.51
N LYS A 12 -13.69 -1.00 3.23
CA LYS A 12 -13.80 -1.21 4.67
C LYS A 12 -12.43 -1.14 5.36
N PRO A 13 -11.82 0.06 5.49
CA PRO A 13 -10.45 0.22 6.01
C PRO A 13 -10.23 -0.25 7.46
N THR A 14 -11.32 -0.52 8.21
CA THR A 14 -11.25 -1.17 9.52
C THR A 14 -10.86 -2.64 9.46
N VAL A 15 -11.03 -3.29 8.30
CA VAL A 15 -10.49 -4.62 8.01
C VAL A 15 -9.10 -4.43 7.42
N ASN A 16 -8.09 -4.69 8.23
CA ASN A 16 -6.72 -4.37 7.88
C ASN A 16 -5.72 -5.43 8.36
N PHE A 17 -4.50 -5.30 7.85
CA PHE A 17 -3.35 -6.13 8.18
C PHE A 17 -2.14 -5.25 8.41
N TYR A 18 -1.35 -5.58 9.41
CA TYR A 18 -0.05 -4.97 9.66
C TYR A 18 0.94 -5.99 10.16
N CYS A 19 2.16 -5.95 9.64
CA CYS A 19 3.29 -6.67 10.22
C CYS A 19 4.61 -5.93 9.98
N GLU A 20 5.58 -6.22 10.83
CA GLU A 20 6.96 -5.79 10.69
C GLU A 20 7.84 -6.98 10.32
N LEU A 21 8.84 -6.75 9.48
CA LEU A 21 9.72 -7.79 8.95
C LEU A 21 11.15 -7.61 9.45
N LYS A 22 11.82 -8.72 9.64
CA LYS A 22 13.28 -8.74 9.77
C LYS A 22 13.91 -8.27 8.47
N PRO A 23 14.91 -7.37 8.53
CA PRO A 23 15.74 -7.07 7.35
C PRO A 23 16.34 -8.35 6.76
N ILE A 24 16.35 -8.44 5.43
CA ILE A 24 16.96 -9.59 4.72
C ILE A 24 18.41 -9.29 4.27
N SER A 25 18.87 -8.09 4.48
CA SER A 25 20.24 -7.65 4.18
C SER A 25 20.72 -6.58 5.16
N ASN A 26 22.02 -6.33 5.16
CA ASN A 26 22.63 -5.23 5.93
C ASN A 26 22.68 -3.92 5.11
N LYS A 27 22.04 -3.89 3.93
CA LYS A 27 22.03 -2.71 3.06
C LYS A 27 20.76 -1.92 3.30
N TYR A 28 20.90 -0.68 3.70
CA TYR A 28 19.80 0.26 3.92
C TYR A 28 20.21 1.67 3.53
N ASP A 29 19.22 2.48 3.24
CA ASP A 29 19.37 3.92 3.07
C ASP A 29 19.11 4.60 4.43
N PRO A 30 20.08 5.32 5.00
CA PRO A 30 19.92 5.97 6.30
C PRO A 30 18.81 7.03 6.32
N GLU A 31 18.61 7.77 5.22
CA GLU A 31 17.56 8.77 5.12
C GLU A 31 16.19 8.11 5.14
N ALA A 32 15.98 7.07 4.31
CA ALA A 32 14.75 6.30 4.29
C ALA A 32 14.45 5.65 5.66
N LEU A 33 15.47 5.11 6.34
CA LEU A 33 15.29 4.51 7.65
C LEU A 33 14.90 5.57 8.71
N SER A 34 15.50 6.75 8.65
CA SER A 34 15.19 7.84 9.60
C SER A 34 13.74 8.32 9.50
N VAL A 35 13.16 8.28 8.28
CA VAL A 35 11.77 8.68 8.02
C VAL A 35 10.78 7.68 8.64
N THR A 36 11.09 6.38 8.59
CA THR A 36 10.23 5.34 9.15
C THR A 36 10.29 5.23 10.66
N GLY A 37 11.36 5.72 11.29
CA GLY A 37 11.61 5.61 12.73
C GLY A 37 11.93 4.19 13.21
N PHE A 38 12.15 3.22 12.31
CA PHE A 38 12.50 1.86 12.70
C PHE A 38 13.92 1.75 13.25
N ASN A 39 14.06 0.91 14.26
CA ASN A 39 15.36 0.43 14.74
C ASN A 39 15.60 -0.98 14.18
N LEU A 40 16.68 -1.15 13.41
CA LEU A 40 16.98 -2.43 12.74
C LEU A 40 17.27 -3.57 13.74
N ASP A 41 17.93 -3.29 14.88
CA ASP A 41 18.19 -4.33 15.90
C ASP A 41 16.87 -4.81 16.53
N THR A 42 15.94 -3.90 16.74
CA THR A 42 14.58 -4.25 17.19
C THR A 42 13.89 -5.13 16.15
N LEU A 43 13.89 -4.74 14.86
CA LEU A 43 13.28 -5.54 13.80
C LEU A 43 13.96 -6.92 13.64
N LEU A 44 15.26 -7.01 13.82
CA LEU A 44 15.97 -8.30 13.81
C LEU A 44 15.51 -9.25 14.93
N SER A 45 15.11 -8.71 16.09
CA SER A 45 14.64 -9.49 17.23
C SER A 45 13.13 -9.80 17.18
N THR A 46 12.30 -8.83 16.82
CA THR A 46 10.82 -8.92 16.92
C THR A 46 10.09 -9.12 15.60
N GLY A 47 10.69 -8.70 14.48
CA GLY A 47 10.07 -8.79 13.16
C GLY A 47 9.85 -10.23 12.69
N LEU A 48 8.88 -10.43 11.82
CA LEU A 48 8.64 -11.70 11.15
C LEU A 48 9.72 -11.99 10.11
N SER A 49 10.07 -13.23 9.91
CA SER A 49 10.86 -13.60 8.73
C SER A 49 10.03 -13.36 7.46
N ALA A 50 10.69 -13.02 6.34
CA ALA A 50 10.00 -12.64 5.11
C ALA A 50 9.00 -13.70 4.60
N ASN A 51 9.36 -15.00 4.70
CA ASN A 51 8.46 -16.08 4.33
C ASN A 51 7.21 -16.16 5.22
N VAL A 52 7.35 -15.94 6.53
CA VAL A 52 6.21 -15.92 7.47
C VAL A 52 5.33 -14.71 7.20
N ALA A 53 5.92 -13.51 7.03
CA ALA A 53 5.18 -12.29 6.73
C ALA A 53 4.36 -12.44 5.43
N MET A 54 4.96 -12.98 4.36
CA MET A 54 4.24 -13.21 3.10
C MET A 54 3.12 -14.25 3.25
N ALA A 55 3.33 -15.31 4.02
CA ALA A 55 2.31 -16.33 4.29
C ALA A 55 1.11 -15.71 5.07
N GLU A 56 1.37 -14.88 6.08
CA GLU A 56 0.31 -14.18 6.81
C GLU A 56 -0.42 -13.15 5.93
N CYS A 57 0.29 -12.46 5.01
CA CYS A 57 -0.34 -11.61 3.99
C CYS A 57 -1.30 -12.40 3.12
N CYS A 58 -0.87 -13.52 2.53
CA CYS A 58 -1.72 -14.40 1.73
C CYS A 58 -2.95 -14.86 2.50
N LYS A 59 -2.74 -15.35 3.71
CA LYS A 59 -3.83 -15.80 4.58
C LYS A 59 -4.85 -14.70 4.86
N TRP A 60 -4.40 -13.46 5.12
CA TRP A 60 -5.30 -12.33 5.29
C TRP A 60 -6.07 -12.02 4.01
N ILE A 61 -5.42 -12.06 2.84
CA ILE A 61 -6.08 -11.87 1.54
C ILE A 61 -7.14 -12.94 1.33
N ASP A 62 -6.80 -14.22 1.50
CA ASP A 62 -7.72 -15.36 1.33
C ASP A 62 -8.93 -15.29 2.26
N GLN A 63 -8.78 -14.72 3.46
CA GLN A 63 -9.89 -14.53 4.41
C GLN A 63 -10.84 -13.40 4.03
N ASN A 64 -10.41 -12.47 3.18
CA ASN A 64 -11.16 -11.27 2.82
C ASN A 64 -11.57 -11.20 1.34
N VAL A 65 -11.23 -12.21 0.56
CA VAL A 65 -11.56 -12.33 -0.87
C VAL A 65 -12.34 -13.63 -1.06
N THR A 66 -13.50 -13.55 -1.71
CA THR A 66 -14.30 -14.76 -2.00
C THR A 66 -13.73 -15.51 -3.21
N ALA A 67 -14.10 -16.79 -3.37
CA ALA A 67 -13.56 -17.66 -4.43
C ALA A 67 -13.81 -17.14 -5.87
N ASN A 68 -14.74 -16.22 -6.05
CA ASN A 68 -15.08 -15.63 -7.35
C ASN A 68 -14.53 -14.21 -7.54
N GLU A 69 -13.77 -13.69 -6.59
CA GLU A 69 -13.17 -12.37 -6.64
C GLU A 69 -11.67 -12.45 -6.90
N ILE A 70 -11.15 -11.46 -7.56
CA ILE A 70 -9.70 -11.30 -7.78
C ILE A 70 -9.27 -10.06 -6.98
N PRO A 71 -8.35 -10.21 -6.02
CA PRO A 71 -7.84 -9.07 -5.27
C PRO A 71 -7.04 -8.14 -6.20
N ILE A 72 -7.26 -6.84 -6.09
CA ILE A 72 -6.52 -5.83 -6.84
C ILE A 72 -5.65 -5.04 -5.87
N PHE A 73 -4.35 -4.96 -6.15
CA PHE A 73 -3.43 -4.13 -5.40
C PHE A 73 -3.62 -2.67 -5.79
N VAL A 74 -3.93 -1.82 -4.82
CA VAL A 74 -4.13 -0.38 -5.02
C VAL A 74 -3.13 0.38 -4.15
N GLY A 75 -2.50 1.41 -4.70
CA GLY A 75 -1.57 2.23 -3.94
C GLY A 75 -1.31 3.59 -4.60
N PHE A 76 -0.75 4.52 -3.84
CA PHE A 76 -0.34 5.83 -4.33
C PHE A 76 1.11 5.78 -4.82
N ASN A 77 1.36 6.12 -6.08
CA ASN A 77 2.66 5.91 -6.71
C ASN A 77 3.09 4.42 -6.64
N VAL A 78 2.13 3.57 -6.91
CA VAL A 78 2.10 2.13 -6.61
C VAL A 78 3.29 1.34 -7.15
N GLY A 79 3.95 1.82 -8.20
CA GLY A 79 5.11 1.15 -8.79
C GLY A 79 6.22 0.87 -7.78
N PHE A 80 6.37 1.73 -6.77
CA PHE A 80 7.33 1.54 -5.70
C PHE A 80 6.93 0.37 -4.78
N ASP A 81 5.74 0.43 -4.19
CA ASP A 81 5.26 -0.60 -3.26
C ASP A 81 5.07 -1.95 -3.98
N TRP A 82 4.53 -1.91 -5.20
CA TRP A 82 4.35 -3.09 -6.04
C TRP A 82 5.66 -3.82 -6.31
N SER A 83 6.74 -3.09 -6.57
CA SER A 83 8.05 -3.70 -6.86
C SER A 83 8.55 -4.57 -5.71
N PHE A 84 8.38 -4.10 -4.47
CA PHE A 84 8.73 -4.87 -3.27
C PHE A 84 7.77 -6.03 -3.03
N MET A 85 6.48 -5.77 -3.02
CA MET A 85 5.47 -6.80 -2.74
C MET A 85 5.52 -7.93 -3.75
N ASN A 86 5.59 -7.61 -5.05
CA ASN A 86 5.71 -8.61 -6.11
C ASN A 86 6.99 -9.45 -5.97
N TYR A 87 8.14 -8.81 -5.71
CA TYR A 87 9.39 -9.52 -5.50
C TYR A 87 9.33 -10.47 -4.30
N TYR A 88 8.78 -10.02 -3.17
CA TYR A 88 8.69 -10.82 -1.95
C TYR A 88 7.71 -11.99 -2.12
N PHE A 89 6.53 -11.78 -2.69
CA PHE A 89 5.58 -12.85 -2.98
C PHE A 89 6.20 -13.92 -3.91
N LEU A 90 6.79 -13.52 -5.03
CA LEU A 90 7.40 -14.47 -5.96
C LEU A 90 8.59 -15.20 -5.33
N LYS A 91 9.45 -14.49 -4.59
CA LYS A 91 10.63 -15.09 -3.97
C LYS A 91 10.29 -16.09 -2.86
N TYR A 92 9.32 -15.79 -2.02
CA TYR A 92 9.06 -16.57 -0.82
C TYR A 92 7.88 -17.54 -0.94
N LEU A 93 6.92 -17.28 -1.84
CA LEU A 93 5.74 -18.13 -2.05
C LEU A 93 5.62 -18.69 -3.47
N GLY A 94 6.44 -18.23 -4.41
CA GLY A 94 6.40 -18.68 -5.81
C GLY A 94 5.26 -18.09 -6.64
N SER A 95 4.32 -17.36 -6.03
CA SER A 95 3.18 -16.73 -6.71
C SER A 95 2.77 -15.44 -6.00
N ASN A 96 2.16 -14.52 -6.75
CA ASN A 96 1.61 -13.28 -6.21
C ASN A 96 0.07 -13.36 -6.23
N PRO A 97 -0.62 -13.24 -5.08
CA PRO A 97 -2.08 -13.33 -5.01
C PRO A 97 -2.80 -12.23 -5.79
N PHE A 98 -2.18 -11.09 -6.03
CA PHE A 98 -2.70 -10.00 -6.85
C PHE A 98 -2.44 -10.18 -8.36
N GLY A 99 -1.80 -11.28 -8.77
CA GLY A 99 -1.41 -11.51 -10.16
C GLY A 99 -0.24 -10.61 -10.60
N TYR A 100 -0.42 -9.84 -11.67
CA TYR A 100 0.64 -9.02 -12.28
C TYR A 100 0.22 -7.56 -12.53
N THR A 101 -0.91 -7.13 -12.01
CA THR A 101 -1.43 -5.77 -12.21
C THR A 101 -1.75 -5.06 -10.89
N SER A 102 -1.70 -3.73 -10.94
CA SER A 102 -2.07 -2.87 -9.81
C SER A 102 -2.76 -1.60 -10.31
N ILE A 103 -3.46 -0.91 -9.44
CA ILE A 103 -4.04 0.40 -9.71
C ILE A 103 -3.20 1.46 -8.99
N ASP A 104 -2.72 2.45 -9.77
CA ASP A 104 -2.03 3.61 -9.22
C ASP A 104 -2.99 4.77 -9.03
N ILE A 105 -3.23 5.14 -7.77
CA ILE A 105 -4.12 6.25 -7.39
C ILE A 105 -3.68 7.58 -8.02
N LYS A 106 -2.38 7.82 -8.06
CA LYS A 106 -1.82 9.04 -8.65
C LYS A 106 -2.10 9.15 -10.15
N SER A 107 -1.89 8.06 -10.88
CA SER A 107 -2.17 7.99 -12.32
C SER A 107 -3.68 8.05 -12.61
N MET A 108 -4.49 7.42 -11.76
CA MET A 108 -5.96 7.49 -11.86
C MET A 108 -6.44 8.94 -11.67
N TYR A 109 -5.94 9.65 -10.66
CA TYR A 109 -6.23 11.06 -10.43
C TYR A 109 -5.81 11.94 -11.62
N PHE A 110 -4.59 11.74 -12.13
CA PHE A 110 -4.07 12.45 -13.30
C PHE A 110 -5.00 12.32 -14.52
N GLY A 111 -5.40 11.09 -14.84
CA GLY A 111 -6.24 10.84 -16.01
C GLY A 111 -7.69 11.28 -15.85
N TYR A 112 -8.23 11.24 -14.62
CA TYR A 112 -9.62 11.61 -14.40
C TYR A 112 -9.83 13.12 -14.33
N PHE A 113 -8.95 13.84 -13.64
CA PHE A 113 -9.14 15.28 -13.40
C PHE A 113 -8.50 16.20 -14.46
N ASP A 114 -7.85 15.64 -15.48
CA ASP A 114 -7.15 16.40 -16.54
C ASP A 114 -6.24 17.49 -15.97
N VAL A 115 -5.43 17.13 -15.00
CA VAL A 115 -4.48 18.01 -14.30
C VAL A 115 -3.05 17.85 -14.82
N ASN A 116 -2.16 18.81 -14.53
CA ASN A 116 -0.73 18.62 -14.79
C ASN A 116 -0.15 17.59 -13.83
N TRP A 117 0.89 16.86 -14.27
CA TRP A 117 1.60 15.90 -13.41
C TRP A 117 2.13 16.53 -12.11
N ALA A 118 2.55 17.79 -12.13
CA ALA A 118 2.98 18.51 -10.93
C ALA A 118 1.85 18.72 -9.88
N ASP A 119 0.59 18.57 -10.28
CA ASP A 119 -0.58 18.71 -9.42
C ASP A 119 -1.03 17.38 -8.80
N THR A 120 -0.35 16.27 -9.13
CA THR A 120 -0.62 14.94 -8.58
C THR A 120 0.13 14.65 -7.28
N LYS A 121 0.73 15.65 -6.62
CA LYS A 121 1.30 15.49 -5.27
C LYS A 121 0.18 15.19 -4.27
N SER A 122 0.42 14.30 -3.32
CA SER A 122 -0.58 13.90 -2.32
C SER A 122 -1.19 15.09 -1.59
N SER A 123 -0.39 16.10 -1.23
CA SER A 123 -0.87 17.33 -0.57
C SER A 123 -1.89 18.11 -1.41
N LYS A 124 -1.69 18.19 -2.73
CA LYS A 124 -2.63 18.86 -3.64
C LYS A 124 -3.92 18.06 -3.84
N ILE A 125 -3.80 16.74 -3.89
CA ILE A 125 -4.95 15.83 -3.97
C ILE A 125 -5.79 15.93 -2.71
N VAL A 126 -5.15 15.89 -1.53
CA VAL A 126 -5.80 16.08 -0.22
C VAL A 126 -6.59 17.39 -0.17
N GLU A 127 -5.96 18.49 -0.58
CA GLU A 127 -6.60 19.81 -0.62
C GLU A 127 -7.83 19.82 -1.54
N ARG A 128 -7.69 19.31 -2.76
CA ARG A 128 -8.77 19.28 -3.76
C ARG A 128 -9.94 18.40 -3.34
N LEU A 129 -9.65 17.18 -2.90
CA LEU A 129 -10.67 16.18 -2.52
C LEU A 129 -11.14 16.35 -1.08
N LYS A 130 -10.56 17.28 -0.31
CA LYS A 130 -10.87 17.52 1.10
C LYS A 130 -10.74 16.24 1.95
N ALA A 131 -9.70 15.44 1.66
CA ALA A 131 -9.41 14.25 2.44
C ALA A 131 -9.13 14.61 3.89
N LYS A 132 -9.57 13.75 4.81
CA LYS A 132 -9.48 13.98 6.26
C LYS A 132 -8.23 13.39 6.88
N LEU A 133 -7.68 12.35 6.24
CA LEU A 133 -6.49 11.66 6.69
C LEU A 133 -5.23 12.24 6.03
N THR A 134 -4.09 11.94 6.61
CA THR A 134 -2.77 12.30 6.09
C THR A 134 -1.79 11.15 6.27
N SER A 135 -0.80 11.06 5.40
CA SER A 135 0.33 10.15 5.56
C SER A 135 1.19 10.52 6.76
N ASN A 136 1.66 9.52 7.50
CA ASN A 136 2.55 9.69 8.65
C ASN A 136 3.72 8.70 8.66
N HIS A 137 3.96 8.03 7.53
CA HIS A 137 5.01 7.02 7.34
C HIS A 137 4.84 5.73 8.19
N ASN A 138 3.66 5.50 8.74
CA ASN A 138 3.26 4.20 9.26
C ASN A 138 2.53 3.43 8.15
N ALA A 139 3.02 2.27 7.78
CA ALA A 139 2.53 1.53 6.62
C ALA A 139 1.00 1.27 6.66
N LEU A 140 0.42 0.98 7.84
CA LEU A 140 -1.03 0.78 7.95
C LEU A 140 -1.80 2.09 7.85
N GLN A 141 -1.35 3.14 8.51
CA GLN A 141 -2.02 4.45 8.45
C GLN A 141 -1.95 5.03 7.04
N ASP A 142 -0.83 4.83 6.37
CA ASP A 142 -0.66 5.25 4.97
C ASP A 142 -1.57 4.44 4.03
N ALA A 143 -1.75 3.13 4.25
CA ALA A 143 -2.70 2.33 3.48
C ALA A 143 -4.15 2.80 3.67
N ILE A 144 -4.56 3.13 4.91
CA ILE A 144 -5.89 3.66 5.21
C ILE A 144 -6.10 5.05 4.57
N PHE A 145 -5.10 5.91 4.63
CA PHE A 145 -5.11 7.21 3.95
C PHE A 145 -5.23 7.05 2.42
N GLN A 146 -4.49 6.13 1.83
CA GLN A 146 -4.56 5.85 0.40
C GLN A 146 -5.92 5.29 -0.02
N ALA A 147 -6.56 4.47 0.82
CA ALA A 147 -7.92 3.99 0.60
C ALA A 147 -8.94 5.15 0.61
N GLU A 148 -8.79 6.14 1.51
CA GLU A 148 -9.62 7.34 1.50
C GLU A 148 -9.46 8.12 0.18
N LEU A 149 -8.23 8.38 -0.28
CA LEU A 149 -8.00 9.07 -1.54
C LEU A 149 -8.63 8.34 -2.74
N PHE A 150 -8.48 7.02 -2.79
CA PHE A 150 -9.06 6.22 -3.86
C PHE A 150 -10.59 6.32 -3.88
N ASN A 151 -11.24 6.20 -2.73
CA ASN A 151 -12.69 6.30 -2.60
C ASN A 151 -13.20 7.69 -2.99
N LEU A 152 -12.54 8.76 -2.55
CA LEU A 152 -12.92 10.13 -2.93
C LEU A 152 -12.85 10.36 -4.44
N ILE A 153 -11.83 9.82 -5.13
CA ILE A 153 -11.76 9.91 -6.60
C ILE A 153 -12.92 9.14 -7.27
N LEU A 154 -13.28 7.98 -6.73
CA LEU A 154 -14.42 7.20 -7.26
C LEU A 154 -15.76 7.90 -7.02
N GLU A 155 -15.94 8.55 -5.87
CA GLU A 155 -17.14 9.32 -5.53
C GLU A 155 -17.34 10.50 -6.49
N GLU A 156 -16.30 11.29 -6.74
CA GLU A 156 -16.34 12.38 -7.74
C GLU A 156 -16.72 11.84 -9.12
N LYS A 157 -16.08 10.73 -9.55
CA LYS A 157 -16.39 10.11 -10.84
C LYS A 157 -17.82 9.60 -10.96
N MET A 158 -18.44 9.17 -9.88
CA MET A 158 -19.84 8.73 -9.88
C MET A 158 -20.78 9.95 -9.87
N GLY A 159 -20.43 11.01 -9.15
CA GLY A 159 -21.20 12.26 -9.12
C GLY A 159 -21.29 12.96 -10.48
N ASP A 160 -20.22 12.92 -11.28
CA ASP A 160 -20.19 13.51 -12.62
C ASP A 160 -21.04 12.74 -13.67
N LYS A 161 -21.56 11.57 -13.33
CA LYS A 161 -22.41 10.74 -14.23
C LYS A 161 -23.91 10.95 -14.03
N LEU A 162 -24.33 11.75 -13.06
CA LEU A 162 -25.71 12.10 -12.76
C LEU A 162 -26.06 13.48 -13.26
#